data_111d47686f2284da8ab58f73ef1bb62b
#
_entry.id   111d47686f2284da8ab58f73ef1bb62b
#
_cell.length_a   1.000
_cell.length_b   1.000
_cell.length_c   1.000
_cell.angle_alpha   90.00
_cell.angle_beta   90.00
_cell.angle_gamma   90.00
#
_symmetry.space_group_name_H-M   'P 1'
#
loop_
_entity.id
_entity.type
_entity.pdbx_description
1 polymer ?
#
loop_
_entity_poly.entity_id
_entity_poly.type
_entity_poly.pdbx_seq_one_letter_code
_entity_poly.pdbx_strand_id
1 'polypeptide(L)'
;MKYIRRKWASISFTRAVSIHLNEPVISFTFDDAPVSAFVNGGNILSKYGMSGTFYISMSLMSGVEESTRFTIQHLKDAIAQHNELACHTFGHTELYTVSVEKGIADITRNQEEIETILPGTRLTNFSYPFGSQTRPIKKFASSRFRSARGIGEGINHVKADLFDLKTIKLYEHRHTLEHIFAQIEKAKEENGWLIFYTHDVQDDPSEWGCSPAYFEAVVRKCKQDNIKVLTINEALNQIES
;
A
#
# COMPACT_ATOMS: atom_id res chain seq x y z
N MET A 1 11.20 17.14 -13.61
CA MET A 1 11.34 15.94 -14.46
C MET A 1 10.56 14.72 -13.94
N LYS A 2 10.64 14.33 -12.66
CA LYS A 2 9.94 13.16 -12.09
C LYS A 2 8.42 13.20 -12.29
N TYR A 3 7.77 14.36 -12.04
CA TYR A 3 6.33 14.55 -12.25
C TYR A 3 5.89 14.30 -13.70
N ILE A 4 6.65 14.80 -14.68
CA ILE A 4 6.36 14.62 -16.10
C ILE A 4 6.48 13.13 -16.49
N ARG A 5 7.52 12.43 -16.02
CA ARG A 5 7.70 10.99 -16.28
C ARG A 5 6.56 10.16 -15.71
N ARG A 6 6.12 10.45 -14.48
CA ARG A 6 4.97 9.79 -13.87
C ARG A 6 3.70 10.00 -14.68
N LYS A 7 3.40 11.26 -15.07
CA LYS A 7 2.25 11.59 -15.89
C LYS A 7 2.28 10.89 -17.25
N TRP A 8 3.44 10.77 -17.87
CA TRP A 8 3.63 10.02 -19.12
C TRP A 8 3.37 8.51 -18.93
N ALA A 9 3.88 7.91 -17.89
CA ALA A 9 3.66 6.48 -17.60
C ALA A 9 2.18 6.18 -17.31
N SER A 10 1.51 7.07 -16.57
CA SER A 10 0.08 7.00 -16.26
C SER A 10 -0.80 6.98 -17.52
N ILE A 11 -0.46 7.76 -18.54
CA ILE A 11 -1.23 7.90 -19.79
C ILE A 11 -0.83 6.84 -20.83
N SER A 12 0.44 6.44 -20.86
CA SER A 12 1.01 5.62 -21.94
C SER A 12 0.70 4.13 -21.85
N PHE A 13 0.29 3.66 -20.69
CA PHE A 13 -0.17 2.30 -20.44
C PHE A 13 -1.17 2.31 -19.30
N THR A 14 -2.37 1.85 -19.53
CA THR A 14 -3.45 1.74 -18.55
C THR A 14 -4.09 0.36 -18.63
N ARG A 15 -4.36 -0.24 -17.49
CA ARG A 15 -5.26 -1.37 -17.36
C ARG A 15 -6.51 -0.90 -16.61
N ALA A 16 -7.37 -0.24 -17.38
CA ALA A 16 -8.60 0.33 -16.85
C ALA A 16 -9.60 -0.77 -16.52
N VAL A 17 -10.21 -0.67 -15.34
CA VAL A 17 -11.34 -1.48 -14.91
C VAL A 17 -12.48 -0.59 -14.48
N SER A 18 -13.71 -1.07 -14.62
CA SER A 18 -14.87 -0.46 -13.99
C SER A 18 -14.91 -0.86 -12.53
N ILE A 19 -15.12 0.11 -11.66
CA ILE A 19 -15.32 -0.11 -10.22
C ILE A 19 -16.80 0.09 -9.91
N HIS A 20 -17.46 -0.98 -9.53
CA HIS A 20 -18.86 -1.00 -9.12
C HIS A 20 -18.93 -1.61 -7.73
N LEU A 21 -18.88 -0.77 -6.72
CA LEU A 21 -19.04 -1.18 -5.33
C LEU A 21 -20.43 -0.80 -4.84
N ASN A 22 -21.09 -1.70 -4.13
CA ASN A 22 -22.40 -1.43 -3.51
C ASN A 22 -22.27 -0.59 -2.23
N GLU A 23 -21.09 -0.54 -1.66
CA GLU A 23 -20.72 0.18 -0.44
C GLU A 23 -19.27 0.68 -0.54
N PRO A 24 -18.90 1.73 0.20
CA PRO A 24 -17.52 2.21 0.21
C PRO A 24 -16.56 1.17 0.80
N VAL A 25 -15.37 1.08 0.22
CA VAL A 25 -14.27 0.23 0.71
C VAL A 25 -13.09 1.11 1.07
N ILE A 26 -12.45 0.83 2.20
CA ILE A 26 -11.20 1.47 2.60
C ILE A 26 -10.11 0.40 2.73
N SER A 27 -8.90 0.71 2.26
CA SER A 27 -7.71 -0.10 2.50
C SER A 27 -6.64 0.73 3.19
N PHE A 28 -6.06 0.20 4.27
CA PHE A 28 -4.88 0.78 4.92
C PHE A 28 -3.63 0.09 4.39
N THR A 29 -2.66 0.87 3.94
CA THR A 29 -1.42 0.33 3.37
C THR A 29 -0.19 1.00 4.01
N PHE A 30 0.89 0.22 4.14
CA PHE A 30 2.13 0.67 4.74
C PHE A 30 3.27 0.44 3.74
N ASP A 31 4.02 1.51 3.42
CA ASP A 31 5.20 1.42 2.55
C ASP A 31 6.46 1.23 3.39
N ASP A 32 7.48 0.57 2.82
CA ASP A 32 8.72 0.15 3.48
C ASP A 32 8.48 -0.74 4.69
N ALA A 33 7.32 -0.62 5.29
CA ALA A 33 6.85 -1.36 6.43
C ALA A 33 7.89 -1.43 7.58
N PRO A 34 8.32 -0.29 8.16
CA PRO A 34 9.18 -0.30 9.33
C PRO A 34 8.49 -1.04 10.49
N VAL A 35 9.26 -1.45 11.51
CA VAL A 35 8.72 -2.24 12.62
C VAL A 35 7.49 -1.62 13.26
N SER A 36 7.45 -0.28 13.38
CA SER A 36 6.31 0.45 13.95
C SER A 36 5.01 0.32 13.13
N ALA A 37 5.11 0.11 11.80
CA ALA A 37 3.95 -0.19 10.96
C ALA A 37 3.31 -1.53 11.38
N PHE A 38 4.11 -2.56 11.65
CA PHE A 38 3.63 -3.88 12.09
C PHE A 38 3.10 -3.83 13.52
N VAL A 39 3.94 -3.35 14.48
CA VAL A 39 3.60 -3.48 15.91
C VAL A 39 2.58 -2.44 16.38
N ASN A 40 2.53 -1.26 15.80
CA ASN A 40 1.54 -0.24 16.15
C ASN A 40 0.40 -0.22 15.12
N GLY A 41 0.69 0.00 13.84
CA GLY A 41 -0.33 0.07 12.79
C GLY A 41 -1.13 -1.23 12.67
N GLY A 42 -0.46 -2.39 12.56
CA GLY A 42 -1.08 -3.70 12.49
C GLY A 42 -1.90 -4.02 13.73
N ASN A 43 -1.37 -3.76 14.93
CA ASN A 43 -2.10 -4.02 16.18
C ASN A 43 -3.33 -3.09 16.34
N ILE A 44 -3.27 -1.84 15.90
CA ILE A 44 -4.44 -0.95 15.90
C ILE A 44 -5.50 -1.52 14.96
N LEU A 45 -5.16 -1.92 13.74
CA LEU A 45 -6.12 -2.54 12.81
C LEU A 45 -6.75 -3.79 13.43
N SER A 46 -5.93 -4.70 13.97
CA SER A 46 -6.37 -5.93 14.62
C SER A 46 -7.32 -5.68 15.79
N LYS A 47 -7.07 -4.66 16.62
CA LYS A 47 -7.94 -4.24 17.74
C LYS A 47 -9.37 -3.93 17.28
N TYR A 48 -9.55 -3.44 16.06
CA TYR A 48 -10.85 -3.13 15.47
C TYR A 48 -11.40 -4.25 14.55
N GLY A 49 -10.71 -5.40 14.48
CA GLY A 49 -11.07 -6.51 13.62
C GLY A 49 -10.84 -6.24 12.13
N MET A 50 -9.83 -5.43 11.82
CA MET A 50 -9.45 -5.01 10.47
C MET A 50 -8.05 -5.51 10.13
N SER A 51 -7.74 -5.60 8.84
CA SER A 51 -6.42 -5.96 8.30
C SER A 51 -5.92 -4.90 7.33
N GLY A 52 -4.59 -4.85 7.13
CA GLY A 52 -3.93 -3.93 6.21
C GLY A 52 -3.03 -4.65 5.21
N THR A 53 -2.46 -3.87 4.28
CA THR A 53 -1.49 -4.36 3.30
C THR A 53 -0.12 -3.73 3.55
N PHE A 54 0.90 -4.55 3.72
CA PHE A 54 2.28 -4.13 3.97
C PHE A 54 3.11 -4.33 2.70
N TYR A 55 3.50 -3.23 2.07
CA TYR A 55 4.40 -3.23 0.92
C TYR A 55 5.85 -3.31 1.40
N ILE A 56 6.45 -4.48 1.26
CA ILE A 56 7.76 -4.80 1.83
C ILE A 56 8.88 -4.80 0.79
N SER A 57 10.04 -4.26 1.20
CA SER A 57 11.31 -4.38 0.49
C SER A 57 12.23 -5.27 1.32
N MET A 58 12.52 -6.48 0.84
CA MET A 58 13.23 -7.50 1.65
C MET A 58 14.64 -7.08 2.06
N SER A 59 15.28 -6.12 1.35
CA SER A 59 16.57 -5.56 1.78
C SER A 59 16.48 -4.72 3.06
N LEU A 60 15.28 -4.29 3.45
CA LEU A 60 15.04 -3.54 4.69
C LEU A 60 14.82 -4.46 5.91
N MET A 61 14.72 -5.77 5.69
CA MET A 61 14.59 -6.74 6.77
C MET A 61 15.92 -6.84 7.55
N SER A 62 15.83 -6.94 8.88
CA SER A 62 16.96 -7.22 9.76
C SER A 62 16.95 -8.67 10.25
N GLY A 63 18.12 -9.25 10.44
CA GLY A 63 18.27 -10.57 11.07
C GLY A 63 18.08 -10.54 12.59
N VAL A 64 18.15 -9.37 13.20
CA VAL A 64 17.95 -9.11 14.63
C VAL A 64 16.89 -8.04 14.82
N GLU A 65 16.26 -8.03 15.99
CA GLU A 65 15.29 -6.98 16.31
C GLU A 65 16.01 -5.63 16.43
N GLU A 66 15.64 -4.71 15.57
CA GLU A 66 16.10 -3.32 15.58
C GLU A 66 14.87 -2.39 15.66
N SER A 67 15.05 -1.21 16.24
CA SER A 67 13.92 -0.27 16.46
C SER A 67 13.22 0.20 15.18
N THR A 68 13.87 0.06 14.04
CA THR A 68 13.35 0.60 12.76
C THR A 68 13.08 -0.45 11.69
N ARG A 69 13.68 -1.65 11.78
CA ARG A 69 13.61 -2.68 10.73
C ARG A 69 12.77 -3.87 11.15
N PHE A 70 11.97 -4.38 10.23
CA PHE A 70 11.19 -5.59 10.47
C PHE A 70 12.07 -6.86 10.41
N THR A 71 11.58 -7.92 11.03
CA THR A 71 12.19 -9.24 11.05
C THR A 71 11.25 -10.27 10.40
N ILE A 72 11.72 -11.49 10.18
CA ILE A 72 10.88 -12.59 9.72
C ILE A 72 9.70 -12.86 10.65
N GLN A 73 9.84 -12.60 11.96
CA GLN A 73 8.76 -12.80 12.93
C GLN A 73 7.62 -11.82 12.67
N HIS A 74 7.91 -10.53 12.40
CA HIS A 74 6.90 -9.54 12.04
C HIS A 74 6.11 -9.94 10.78
N LEU A 75 6.77 -10.54 9.78
CA LEU A 75 6.08 -11.03 8.57
C LEU A 75 5.15 -12.20 8.89
N LYS A 76 5.59 -13.15 9.73
CA LYS A 76 4.78 -14.28 10.16
C LYS A 76 3.56 -13.81 10.97
N ASP A 77 3.76 -12.89 11.89
CA ASP A 77 2.70 -12.34 12.73
C ASP A 77 1.68 -11.56 11.89
N ALA A 78 2.15 -10.78 10.91
CA ALA A 78 1.27 -10.08 9.97
C ALA A 78 0.37 -11.06 9.19
N ILE A 79 0.94 -12.14 8.65
CA ILE A 79 0.19 -13.19 7.95
C ILE A 79 -0.82 -13.87 8.90
N ALA A 80 -0.40 -14.22 10.12
CA ALA A 80 -1.26 -14.85 11.12
C ALA A 80 -2.44 -13.95 11.54
N GLN A 81 -2.26 -12.63 11.47
CA GLN A 81 -3.31 -11.62 11.71
C GLN A 81 -4.12 -11.27 10.44
N HIS A 82 -4.03 -12.07 9.39
CA HIS A 82 -4.74 -11.88 8.12
C HIS A 82 -4.35 -10.60 7.35
N ASN A 83 -3.19 -9.99 7.66
CA ASN A 83 -2.67 -8.90 6.87
C ASN A 83 -2.06 -9.42 5.56
N GLU A 84 -2.09 -8.59 4.53
CA GLU A 84 -1.48 -8.87 3.24
C GLU A 84 -0.02 -8.39 3.23
N LEU A 85 0.89 -9.23 2.71
CA LEU A 85 2.23 -8.81 2.29
C LEU A 85 2.22 -8.54 0.78
N ALA A 86 2.77 -7.40 0.37
CA ALA A 86 2.82 -6.97 -1.02
C ALA A 86 4.22 -6.46 -1.39
N CYS A 87 4.51 -6.38 -2.68
CA CYS A 87 5.86 -6.08 -3.18
C CYS A 87 6.14 -4.57 -3.23
N HIS A 88 7.35 -4.17 -2.76
CA HIS A 88 7.87 -2.80 -2.87
C HIS A 88 9.29 -2.76 -3.48
N THR A 89 9.59 -3.63 -4.44
CA THR A 89 10.94 -3.98 -4.92
C THR A 89 11.82 -4.60 -3.83
N PHE A 90 12.96 -5.19 -4.17
CA PHE A 90 13.88 -5.74 -3.18
C PHE A 90 14.66 -4.64 -2.45
N GLY A 91 15.29 -3.75 -3.22
CA GLY A 91 16.20 -2.71 -2.74
C GLY A 91 15.56 -1.36 -2.48
N HIS A 92 14.21 -1.26 -2.45
CA HIS A 92 13.50 0.02 -2.41
C HIS A 92 14.00 0.98 -3.51
N THR A 93 14.13 0.45 -4.73
CA THR A 93 14.81 1.12 -5.84
C THR A 93 13.92 2.20 -6.48
N GLU A 94 14.43 3.42 -6.60
CA GLU A 94 13.79 4.45 -7.42
C GLU A 94 13.90 4.09 -8.90
N LEU A 95 12.83 3.55 -9.49
CA LEU A 95 12.80 2.95 -10.83
C LEU A 95 13.08 3.93 -11.98
N TYR A 96 13.11 5.25 -11.71
CA TYR A 96 13.56 6.26 -12.68
C TYR A 96 15.09 6.37 -12.80
N THR A 97 15.83 5.86 -11.84
CA THR A 97 17.29 6.02 -11.73
C THR A 97 18.07 4.83 -12.26
N VAL A 98 17.38 3.74 -12.58
CA VAL A 98 17.99 2.49 -13.06
C VAL A 98 17.48 2.12 -14.45
N SER A 99 18.16 1.18 -15.12
CA SER A 99 17.64 0.61 -16.36
C SER A 99 16.39 -0.23 -16.10
N VAL A 100 15.57 -0.44 -17.13
CA VAL A 100 14.35 -1.24 -17.03
C VAL A 100 14.66 -2.67 -16.55
N GLU A 101 15.74 -3.26 -17.08
CA GLU A 101 16.18 -4.61 -16.74
C GLU A 101 16.57 -4.72 -15.26
N LYS A 102 17.29 -3.73 -14.73
CA LYS A 102 17.64 -3.66 -13.30
C LYS A 102 16.40 -3.50 -12.43
N GLY A 103 15.45 -2.65 -12.84
CA GLY A 103 14.19 -2.50 -12.12
C GLY A 103 13.36 -3.77 -12.09
N ILE A 104 13.27 -4.49 -13.22
CA ILE A 104 12.59 -5.79 -13.30
C ILE A 104 13.28 -6.83 -12.44
N ALA A 105 14.61 -6.91 -12.47
CA ALA A 105 15.39 -7.83 -11.65
C ALA A 105 15.17 -7.57 -10.16
N ASP A 106 15.12 -6.30 -9.75
CA ASP A 106 14.88 -5.91 -8.36
C ASP A 106 13.47 -6.28 -7.86
N ILE A 107 12.45 -6.08 -8.70
CA ILE A 107 11.08 -6.53 -8.41
C ILE A 107 11.02 -8.06 -8.29
N THR A 108 11.65 -8.79 -9.21
CA THR A 108 11.65 -10.25 -9.24
C THR A 108 12.37 -10.82 -8.03
N ARG A 109 13.52 -10.27 -7.68
CA ARG A 109 14.31 -10.66 -6.51
C ARG A 109 13.51 -10.55 -5.21
N ASN A 110 12.65 -9.55 -5.06
CA ASN A 110 11.82 -9.40 -3.86
C ASN A 110 10.89 -10.61 -3.65
N GLN A 111 10.29 -11.13 -4.73
CA GLN A 111 9.46 -12.33 -4.68
C GLN A 111 10.30 -13.61 -4.39
N GLU A 112 11.47 -13.73 -5.00
CA GLU A 112 12.36 -14.87 -4.78
C GLU A 112 12.85 -14.91 -3.33
N GLU A 113 13.19 -13.77 -2.77
CA GLU A 113 13.66 -13.67 -1.38
C GLU A 113 12.56 -14.03 -0.39
N ILE A 114 11.35 -13.50 -0.54
CA ILE A 114 10.24 -13.84 0.37
C ILE A 114 9.88 -15.33 0.27
N GLU A 115 9.85 -15.89 -0.93
CA GLU A 115 9.58 -17.31 -1.14
C GLU A 115 10.64 -18.22 -0.47
N THR A 116 11.91 -17.78 -0.49
CA THR A 116 13.02 -18.49 0.18
C THR A 116 12.86 -18.48 1.70
N ILE A 117 12.46 -17.34 2.28
CA ILE A 117 12.36 -17.14 3.73
C ILE A 117 11.04 -17.65 4.29
N LEU A 118 9.94 -17.47 3.55
CA LEU A 118 8.59 -17.91 3.90
C LEU A 118 7.98 -18.68 2.73
N PRO A 119 8.32 -19.97 2.56
CA PRO A 119 7.83 -20.79 1.45
C PRO A 119 6.30 -20.78 1.33
N GLY A 120 5.79 -20.62 0.11
CA GLY A 120 4.36 -20.49 -0.17
C GLY A 120 3.80 -19.07 -0.08
N THR A 121 4.62 -18.08 0.34
CA THR A 121 4.20 -16.68 0.38
C THR A 121 4.34 -16.03 -0.99
N ARG A 122 3.24 -15.51 -1.53
CA ARG A 122 3.22 -14.83 -2.83
C ARG A 122 2.78 -13.39 -2.69
N LEU A 123 3.63 -12.46 -3.12
CA LEU A 123 3.32 -11.03 -3.18
C LEU A 123 2.51 -10.77 -4.45
N THR A 124 1.19 -10.59 -4.32
CA THR A 124 0.28 -10.49 -5.47
C THR A 124 -0.01 -9.06 -5.90
N ASN A 125 0.33 -8.07 -5.07
CA ASN A 125 0.15 -6.65 -5.36
C ASN A 125 1.49 -5.90 -5.23
N PHE A 126 1.57 -4.73 -5.88
CA PHE A 126 2.80 -3.95 -5.98
C PHE A 126 2.57 -2.49 -5.63
N SER A 127 3.56 -1.82 -5.03
CA SER A 127 3.61 -0.36 -4.99
C SER A 127 4.94 0.15 -5.53
N TYR A 128 4.91 1.29 -6.25
CA TYR A 128 6.09 1.87 -6.86
C TYR A 128 6.85 2.70 -5.83
N PRO A 129 8.11 2.34 -5.43
CA PRO A 129 8.92 3.19 -4.58
C PRO A 129 9.00 4.61 -5.13
N PHE A 130 8.82 5.61 -4.26
CA PHE A 130 8.78 7.06 -4.62
C PHE A 130 7.71 7.42 -5.67
N GLY A 131 6.75 6.54 -5.96
CA GLY A 131 5.81 6.68 -7.08
C GLY A 131 6.51 6.68 -8.44
N SER A 132 7.71 6.10 -8.54
CA SER A 132 8.51 6.08 -9.76
C SER A 132 8.05 4.97 -10.69
N GLN A 133 7.17 5.29 -11.62
CA GLN A 133 6.64 4.37 -12.61
C GLN A 133 7.06 4.76 -14.03
N THR A 134 7.50 3.77 -14.80
CA THR A 134 7.76 3.93 -16.23
C THR A 134 6.84 2.99 -17.01
N ARG A 135 6.56 3.31 -18.28
CA ARG A 135 5.72 2.44 -19.11
C ARG A 135 6.20 0.98 -19.16
N PRO A 136 7.51 0.68 -19.37
CA PRO A 136 7.99 -0.71 -19.37
C PRO A 136 7.78 -1.42 -18.03
N ILE A 137 8.09 -0.75 -16.92
CA ILE A 137 7.89 -1.29 -15.57
C ILE A 137 6.40 -1.53 -15.28
N LYS A 138 5.54 -0.58 -15.65
CA LYS A 138 4.10 -0.71 -15.50
C LYS A 138 3.55 -1.90 -16.31
N LYS A 139 4.05 -2.09 -17.53
CA LYS A 139 3.72 -3.25 -18.37
C LYS A 139 4.20 -4.56 -17.74
N PHE A 140 5.43 -4.60 -17.21
CA PHE A 140 5.94 -5.76 -16.49
C PHE A 140 5.09 -6.05 -15.24
N ALA A 141 4.83 -5.04 -14.41
CA ALA A 141 3.99 -5.19 -13.23
C ALA A 141 2.61 -5.80 -13.58
N SER A 142 2.01 -5.37 -14.70
CA SER A 142 0.71 -5.88 -15.14
C SER A 142 0.71 -7.35 -15.59
N SER A 143 1.86 -7.93 -15.83
CA SER A 143 2.01 -9.36 -16.14
C SER A 143 2.33 -10.24 -14.92
N ARG A 144 2.67 -9.60 -13.77
CA ARG A 144 3.13 -10.30 -12.56
C ARG A 144 2.22 -10.13 -11.37
N PHE A 145 1.54 -8.99 -11.27
CA PHE A 145 0.71 -8.61 -10.13
C PHE A 145 -0.74 -8.41 -10.55
N ARG A 146 -1.63 -8.47 -9.59
CA ARG A 146 -3.05 -8.13 -9.76
C ARG A 146 -3.25 -6.62 -9.88
N SER A 147 -2.49 -5.86 -9.07
CA SER A 147 -2.55 -4.40 -9.10
C SER A 147 -1.19 -3.77 -8.76
N ALA A 148 -1.07 -2.48 -9.06
CA ALA A 148 0.02 -1.65 -8.58
C ALA A 148 -0.51 -0.29 -8.11
N ARG A 149 -0.07 0.12 -6.91
CA ARG A 149 -0.43 1.38 -6.30
C ARG A 149 0.58 2.47 -6.67
N GLY A 150 0.07 3.60 -7.14
CA GLY A 150 0.83 4.84 -7.29
C GLY A 150 0.80 5.70 -6.02
N ILE A 151 1.14 6.99 -6.19
CA ILE A 151 1.04 8.03 -5.17
C ILE A 151 0.15 9.20 -5.63
N GLY A 152 -0.62 8.98 -6.69
CA GLY A 152 -1.60 9.95 -7.19
C GLY A 152 -2.77 10.08 -6.22
N GLU A 153 -3.14 11.32 -5.84
CA GLU A 153 -4.22 11.54 -4.88
C GLU A 153 -5.59 11.32 -5.49
N GLY A 154 -6.48 10.69 -4.72
CA GLY A 154 -7.88 10.51 -5.07
C GLY A 154 -8.48 9.20 -4.62
N ILE A 155 -9.75 9.02 -4.99
CA ILE A 155 -10.54 7.82 -4.75
C ILE A 155 -10.63 7.03 -6.05
N ASN A 156 -10.63 5.71 -5.95
CA ASN A 156 -10.83 4.83 -7.08
C ASN A 156 -12.33 4.51 -7.17
N HIS A 157 -13.01 5.09 -8.16
CA HIS A 157 -14.45 4.92 -8.37
C HIS A 157 -14.78 4.96 -9.86
N VAL A 158 -15.91 4.38 -10.27
CA VAL A 158 -16.40 4.29 -11.65
C VAL A 158 -15.38 3.66 -12.60
N LYS A 159 -14.16 4.23 -12.70
CA LYS A 159 -13.09 3.73 -13.55
C LYS A 159 -11.74 4.00 -12.89
N ALA A 160 -10.94 2.94 -12.72
CA ALA A 160 -9.58 3.05 -12.19
C ALA A 160 -8.57 2.34 -13.11
N ASP A 161 -7.31 2.75 -13.01
CA ASP A 161 -6.18 2.01 -13.59
C ASP A 161 -5.60 1.10 -12.51
N LEU A 162 -5.75 -0.21 -12.66
CA LEU A 162 -5.23 -1.20 -11.70
C LEU A 162 -3.71 -1.10 -11.49
N PHE A 163 -2.99 -0.47 -12.41
CA PHE A 163 -1.53 -0.31 -12.30
C PHE A 163 -1.10 1.14 -12.03
N ASP A 164 -2.04 1.97 -11.55
CA ASP A 164 -1.80 3.31 -10.99
C ASP A 164 -2.94 3.67 -10.03
N LEU A 165 -3.24 2.78 -9.08
CA LEU A 165 -4.28 3.02 -8.08
C LEU A 165 -3.98 4.30 -7.30
N LYS A 166 -5.00 5.14 -7.16
CA LYS A 166 -4.94 6.40 -6.41
C LYS A 166 -4.98 6.15 -4.92
N THR A 167 -4.40 7.07 -4.17
CA THR A 167 -4.26 6.95 -2.70
C THR A 167 -4.44 8.30 -2.02
N ILE A 168 -4.62 8.28 -0.71
CA ILE A 168 -4.48 9.44 0.18
C ILE A 168 -3.44 9.13 1.26
N LYS A 169 -2.55 10.09 1.50
CA LYS A 169 -1.48 9.97 2.50
C LYS A 169 -2.02 10.13 3.91
N LEU A 170 -1.68 9.23 4.80
CA LEU A 170 -1.83 9.43 6.25
C LEU A 170 -0.49 9.94 6.82
N TYR A 171 -0.11 11.14 6.43
CA TYR A 171 1.07 11.85 6.93
C TYR A 171 0.59 12.98 7.85
N GLU A 172 0.72 12.79 9.16
CA GLU A 172 0.14 13.69 10.17
C GLU A 172 0.63 15.13 10.03
N HIS A 173 1.91 15.32 9.62
CA HIS A 173 2.47 16.64 9.36
C HIS A 173 1.92 17.34 8.11
N ARG A 174 1.16 16.65 7.26
CA ARG A 174 0.62 17.18 6.00
C ARG A 174 -0.88 17.29 5.95
N HIS A 175 -1.58 16.42 6.66
CA HIS A 175 -3.03 16.33 6.61
C HIS A 175 -3.62 16.27 8.02
N THR A 176 -4.55 17.16 8.31
CA THR A 176 -5.32 17.12 9.56
C THR A 176 -6.34 15.97 9.53
N LEU A 177 -6.83 15.56 10.70
CA LEU A 177 -7.90 14.57 10.79
C LEU A 177 -9.17 15.01 10.06
N GLU A 178 -9.51 16.31 10.08
CA GLU A 178 -10.65 16.85 9.35
C GLU A 178 -10.51 16.61 7.85
N HIS A 179 -9.32 16.84 7.28
CA HIS A 179 -9.05 16.56 5.87
C HIS A 179 -9.24 15.07 5.55
N ILE A 180 -8.70 14.18 6.39
CA ILE A 180 -8.82 12.73 6.20
C ILE A 180 -10.27 12.26 6.34
N PHE A 181 -11.00 12.78 7.31
CA PHE A 181 -12.42 12.45 7.48
C PHE A 181 -13.26 12.94 6.29
N ALA A 182 -12.95 14.10 5.72
CA ALA A 182 -13.58 14.55 4.49
C ALA A 182 -13.35 13.61 3.29
N GLN A 183 -12.15 12.98 3.19
CA GLN A 183 -11.89 11.95 2.17
C GLN A 183 -12.70 10.68 2.42
N ILE A 184 -12.91 10.29 3.68
CA ILE A 184 -13.78 9.16 4.05
C ILE A 184 -15.23 9.46 3.64
N GLU A 185 -15.77 10.64 3.98
CA GLU A 185 -17.12 11.01 3.59
C GLU A 185 -17.29 11.03 2.06
N LYS A 186 -16.31 11.57 1.35
CA LYS A 186 -16.31 11.54 -0.11
C LYS A 186 -16.30 10.11 -0.68
N ALA A 187 -15.55 9.19 -0.08
CA ALA A 187 -15.56 7.78 -0.49
C ALA A 187 -16.94 7.14 -0.26
N LYS A 188 -17.66 7.55 0.80
CA LYS A 188 -19.04 7.11 1.06
C LYS A 188 -20.01 7.63 0.00
N GLU A 189 -19.93 8.91 -0.33
CA GLU A 189 -20.77 9.55 -1.34
C GLU A 189 -20.61 8.92 -2.73
N GLU A 190 -19.37 8.52 -3.07
CA GLU A 190 -19.02 7.96 -4.38
C GLU A 190 -19.14 6.42 -4.44
N ASN A 191 -19.44 5.71 -3.34
CA ASN A 191 -19.28 4.27 -3.19
C ASN A 191 -17.92 3.82 -3.75
N GLY A 192 -16.87 4.57 -3.37
CA GLY A 192 -15.53 4.42 -3.93
C GLY A 192 -14.62 3.56 -3.07
N TRP A 193 -13.51 3.14 -3.68
CA TRP A 193 -12.40 2.50 -2.98
C TRP A 193 -11.34 3.53 -2.64
N LEU A 194 -11.22 3.85 -1.35
CA LEU A 194 -10.24 4.77 -0.79
C LEU A 194 -9.05 3.96 -0.24
N ILE A 195 -7.86 4.22 -0.75
CA ILE A 195 -6.63 3.59 -0.29
C ILE A 195 -5.82 4.62 0.49
N PHE A 196 -5.62 4.38 1.76
CA PHE A 196 -4.70 5.14 2.59
C PHE A 196 -3.30 4.52 2.55
N TYR A 197 -2.26 5.36 2.60
CA TYR A 197 -0.90 4.89 2.82
C TYR A 197 -0.12 5.76 3.79
N THR A 198 0.72 5.11 4.56
CA THR A 198 1.69 5.70 5.49
C THR A 198 2.95 4.84 5.52
N HIS A 199 3.97 5.25 6.26
CA HIS A 199 5.15 4.42 6.50
C HIS A 199 5.18 3.99 7.96
N ASP A 200 5.68 4.83 8.86
CA ASP A 200 5.78 4.55 10.28
C ASP A 200 4.52 5.01 11.06
N VAL A 201 4.22 4.26 12.12
CA VAL A 201 3.16 4.60 13.08
C VAL A 201 3.79 4.61 14.47
N GLN A 202 4.21 5.78 14.96
CA GLN A 202 4.95 5.92 16.22
C GLN A 202 4.78 7.33 16.82
N ASP A 203 5.10 7.50 18.10
CA ASP A 203 4.86 8.76 18.84
C ASP A 203 5.62 9.97 18.27
N ASP A 204 6.82 9.75 17.72
CA ASP A 204 7.58 10.77 16.97
C ASP A 204 7.72 10.31 15.51
N PRO A 205 6.66 10.48 14.70
CA PRO A 205 6.65 9.96 13.35
C PRO A 205 7.57 10.76 12.42
N SER A 206 8.09 10.07 11.41
CA SER A 206 8.78 10.73 10.30
C SER A 206 7.83 11.65 9.53
N GLU A 207 8.36 12.45 8.60
CA GLU A 207 7.53 13.26 7.69
C GLU A 207 6.60 12.41 6.78
N TRP A 208 6.81 11.08 6.74
CA TRP A 208 6.06 10.10 5.94
C TRP A 208 5.14 9.21 6.79
N GLY A 209 5.06 9.47 8.10
CA GLY A 209 4.34 8.68 9.06
C GLY A 209 3.25 9.45 9.80
N CYS A 210 2.71 8.80 10.82
CA CYS A 210 1.74 9.38 11.73
C CYS A 210 1.85 8.77 13.14
N SER A 211 1.33 9.49 14.14
CA SER A 211 1.25 8.98 15.51
C SER A 211 0.21 7.85 15.63
N PRO A 212 0.35 6.94 16.60
CA PRO A 212 -0.67 5.92 16.89
C PRO A 212 -2.04 6.53 17.16
N ALA A 213 -2.10 7.67 17.86
CA ALA A 213 -3.35 8.37 18.17
C ALA A 213 -4.05 8.87 16.90
N TYR A 214 -3.29 9.46 15.97
CA TYR A 214 -3.81 9.90 14.68
C TYR A 214 -4.32 8.71 13.84
N PHE A 215 -3.51 7.65 13.71
CA PHE A 215 -3.88 6.46 12.95
C PHE A 215 -5.13 5.79 13.53
N GLU A 216 -5.18 5.61 14.86
CA GLU A 216 -6.33 5.01 15.54
C GLU A 216 -7.61 5.86 15.38
N ALA A 217 -7.50 7.20 15.36
CA ALA A 217 -8.65 8.06 15.11
C ALA A 217 -9.27 7.79 13.73
N VAL A 218 -8.45 7.57 12.69
CA VAL A 218 -8.92 7.24 11.33
C VAL A 218 -9.56 5.85 11.30
N VAL A 219 -8.91 4.85 11.89
CA VAL A 219 -9.44 3.48 11.98
C VAL A 219 -10.78 3.43 12.73
N ARG A 220 -10.86 4.15 13.86
CA ARG A 220 -12.08 4.27 14.65
C ARG A 220 -13.22 4.94 13.88
N LYS A 221 -12.94 5.98 13.09
CA LYS A 221 -13.93 6.62 12.21
C LYS A 221 -14.49 5.59 11.22
N CYS A 222 -13.66 4.78 10.59
CA CYS A 222 -14.12 3.71 9.69
C CYS A 222 -15.05 2.71 10.43
N LYS A 223 -14.68 2.32 11.66
CA LYS A 223 -15.49 1.43 12.48
C LYS A 223 -16.84 2.03 12.86
N GLN A 224 -16.85 3.29 13.31
CA GLN A 224 -18.07 4.02 13.69
C GLN A 224 -19.04 4.19 12.53
N ASP A 225 -18.52 4.44 11.35
CA ASP A 225 -19.31 4.58 10.11
C ASP A 225 -19.68 3.24 9.48
N ASN A 226 -19.29 2.12 10.11
CA ASN A 226 -19.51 0.77 9.58
C ASN A 226 -18.98 0.57 8.15
N ILE A 227 -17.84 1.20 7.83
CA ILE A 227 -17.21 1.07 6.51
C ILE A 227 -16.42 -0.22 6.44
N LYS A 228 -16.50 -0.91 5.30
CA LYS A 228 -15.75 -2.12 5.03
C LYS A 228 -14.26 -1.80 4.84
N VAL A 229 -13.42 -2.33 5.74
CA VAL A 229 -11.96 -2.22 5.63
C VAL A 229 -11.40 -3.53 5.14
N LEU A 230 -10.69 -3.51 4.01
CA LEU A 230 -10.17 -4.68 3.31
C LEU A 230 -8.69 -4.48 2.94
N THR A 231 -7.94 -5.56 2.89
CA THR A 231 -6.63 -5.58 2.22
C THR A 231 -6.79 -5.24 0.72
N ILE A 232 -5.71 -4.89 0.05
CA ILE A 232 -5.75 -4.63 -1.40
C ILE A 232 -6.26 -5.87 -2.15
N ASN A 233 -5.80 -7.05 -1.75
CA ASN A 233 -6.19 -8.31 -2.39
C ASN A 233 -7.68 -8.62 -2.21
N GLU A 234 -8.23 -8.40 -1.03
CA GLU A 234 -9.65 -8.58 -0.75
C GLU A 234 -10.52 -7.56 -1.48
N ALA A 235 -10.08 -6.28 -1.53
CA ALA A 235 -10.79 -5.24 -2.28
C ALA A 235 -10.87 -5.56 -3.79
N LEU A 236 -9.79 -6.09 -4.36
CA LEU A 236 -9.79 -6.55 -5.75
C LEU A 236 -10.77 -7.69 -5.99
N ASN A 237 -10.95 -8.61 -5.04
CA ASN A 237 -11.95 -9.68 -5.15
C ASN A 237 -13.39 -9.12 -5.19
N GLN A 238 -13.67 -7.98 -4.51
CA GLN A 238 -14.98 -7.33 -4.57
C GLN A 238 -15.23 -6.63 -5.92
N ILE A 239 -14.18 -6.19 -6.61
CA ILE A 239 -14.27 -5.48 -7.90
C ILE A 239 -14.35 -6.46 -9.07
N GLU A 240 -13.73 -7.63 -8.94
CA GLU A 240 -13.66 -8.65 -9.99
C GLU A 240 -14.87 -9.63 -9.93
N SER A 241 -15.68 -9.58 -8.86
CA SER A 241 -16.89 -10.39 -8.69
C SER A 241 -18.10 -9.75 -9.38
#